data_340821c5ec7c15ab225d261a5bb89820
#
_entry.id   340821c5ec7c15ab225d261a5bb89820
#
_cell.length_a   1.000
_cell.length_b   1.000
_cell.length_c   1.000
_cell.angle_alpha   90.00
_cell.angle_beta   90.00
_cell.angle_gamma   90.00
#
_symmetry.space_group_name_H-M   'P 1'
#
loop_
_entity.id
_entity.type
_entity.pdbx_description
1 polymer ?
#
loop_
_entity_poly.entity_id
_entity_poly.type
_entity_poly.pdbx_seq_one_letter_code
_entity_poly.pdbx_strand_id
1 'polypeptide(L)'
;MVIKNVSLDIVCGITSKLPDTNRPEVAFAGKSNVGKSSLINGLMNRKSLARTSAQPGKTQTINFYNINEAMYLVDLPGYGYAKVSQSEKEKWGKMIERYLHTSKNLKAVFLLIDIRHDPSANDKMMYDWILNNGYEPVSYTHLT
;
A
#
# COMPACT_ATOMS: atom_id res chain seq x y z
N MET A 1 21.12 1.38 -1.49
CA MET A 1 20.87 2.21 -0.29
C MET A 1 21.01 1.36 0.96
N VAL A 2 21.81 1.82 1.90
CA VAL A 2 21.91 1.18 3.21
C VAL A 2 20.82 1.78 4.10
N ILE A 3 19.94 0.94 4.63
CA ILE A 3 18.85 1.41 5.49
C ILE A 3 19.33 1.46 6.93
N LYS A 4 19.43 2.67 7.48
CA LYS A 4 19.90 2.92 8.84
C LYS A 4 18.76 3.27 9.79
N ASN A 5 17.87 4.15 9.36
CA ASN A 5 16.79 4.67 10.18
C ASN A 5 15.45 4.44 9.48
N VAL A 6 14.51 3.84 10.21
CA VAL A 6 13.16 3.61 9.74
C VAL A 6 12.17 3.98 10.84
N SER A 7 11.14 4.73 10.50
CA SER A 7 10.06 5.05 11.43
C SER A 7 8.73 5.16 10.70
N LEU A 8 7.66 4.80 11.38
CA LEU A 8 6.30 5.07 10.90
C LEU A 8 5.95 6.51 11.29
N ASP A 9 6.04 7.42 10.32
CA ASP A 9 5.89 8.85 10.61
C ASP A 9 4.46 9.36 10.42
N ILE A 10 3.76 8.85 9.41
CA ILE A 10 2.46 9.39 9.01
C ILE A 10 1.48 8.24 8.84
N VAL A 11 0.30 8.41 9.44
CA VAL A 11 -0.81 7.47 9.30
C VAL A 11 -2.03 8.26 8.85
N CYS A 12 -2.54 7.95 7.66
CA CYS A 12 -3.70 8.64 7.10
C CYS A 12 -4.91 7.72 7.07
N GLY A 13 -6.00 8.16 7.69
CA GLY A 13 -7.29 7.49 7.59
C GLY A 13 -8.15 8.07 6.46
N ILE A 14 -9.40 7.65 6.41
CA ILE A 14 -10.34 8.02 5.33
C ILE A 14 -10.57 9.53 5.27
N THR A 15 -10.63 10.19 6.41
CA THR A 15 -10.90 11.63 6.51
C THR A 15 -9.65 12.49 6.63
N SER A 16 -8.47 11.86 6.69
CA SER A 16 -7.23 12.59 6.85
C SER A 16 -6.85 13.32 5.57
N LYS A 17 -6.26 14.50 5.72
CA LYS A 17 -5.62 15.18 4.61
C LYS A 17 -4.34 14.45 4.26
N LEU A 18 -4.12 14.19 2.98
CA LEU A 18 -2.89 13.55 2.52
C LEU A 18 -1.72 14.53 2.62
N PRO A 19 -0.56 14.07 3.12
CA PRO A 19 0.59 14.95 3.29
C PRO A 19 1.29 15.23 1.96
N ASP A 20 1.95 16.38 1.88
CA ASP A 20 2.99 16.64 0.88
C ASP A 20 4.32 16.38 1.58
N THR A 21 4.94 15.24 1.28
CA THR A 21 6.14 14.80 1.99
C THR A 21 7.42 15.43 1.47
N ASN A 22 7.39 16.00 0.28
CA ASN A 22 8.57 16.55 -0.41
C ASN A 22 9.71 15.54 -0.57
N ARG A 23 9.42 14.25 -0.52
CA ARG A 23 10.38 13.17 -0.69
C ARG A 23 9.81 12.13 -1.62
N PRO A 24 10.65 11.39 -2.36
CA PRO A 24 10.16 10.29 -3.19
C PRO A 24 9.35 9.28 -2.36
N GLU A 25 8.23 8.84 -2.93
CA GLU A 25 7.38 7.84 -2.33
C GLU A 25 7.30 6.62 -3.24
N VAL A 26 7.37 5.45 -2.65
CA VAL A 26 7.15 4.17 -3.33
C VAL A 26 6.01 3.46 -2.61
N ALA A 27 4.94 3.17 -3.31
CA ALA A 27 3.74 2.61 -2.73
C ALA A 27 3.61 1.11 -2.99
N PHE A 28 2.97 0.43 -2.05
CA PHE A 28 2.71 -1.00 -2.11
C PHE A 28 1.22 -1.24 -1.98
N ALA A 29 0.66 -1.95 -2.95
CA ALA A 29 -0.74 -2.31 -3.00
C ALA A 29 -0.87 -3.82 -3.11
N GLY A 30 -1.96 -4.36 -2.65
CA GLY A 30 -2.23 -5.77 -2.77
C GLY A 30 -3.39 -6.23 -1.92
N LYS A 31 -3.88 -7.41 -2.24
CA LYS A 31 -4.91 -8.09 -1.46
C LYS A 31 -4.38 -8.36 -0.05
N SER A 32 -5.25 -8.30 0.95
CA SER A 32 -4.88 -8.71 2.31
C SER A 32 -4.36 -10.16 2.29
N ASN A 33 -3.35 -10.43 3.08
CA ASN A 33 -2.68 -11.75 3.17
C ASN A 33 -1.86 -12.16 1.93
N VAL A 34 -1.56 -11.24 1.03
CA VAL A 34 -0.69 -11.52 -0.13
C VAL A 34 0.79 -11.49 0.22
N GLY A 35 1.15 -11.07 1.44
CA GLY A 35 2.54 -10.93 1.86
C GLY A 35 3.09 -9.51 1.79
N LYS A 36 2.21 -8.51 1.65
CA LYS A 36 2.61 -7.12 1.50
C LYS A 36 3.41 -6.61 2.71
N SER A 37 2.94 -6.86 3.94
CA SER A 37 3.65 -6.46 5.15
C SER A 37 4.99 -7.17 5.29
N SER A 38 5.07 -8.44 4.92
CA SER A 38 6.32 -9.20 4.96
C SER A 38 7.35 -8.62 3.98
N LEU A 39 6.90 -8.24 2.78
CA LEU A 39 7.78 -7.61 1.81
C LEU A 39 8.27 -6.25 2.31
N ILE A 40 7.39 -5.42 2.83
CA ILE A 40 7.74 -4.09 3.34
C ILE A 40 8.74 -4.23 4.50
N ASN A 41 8.47 -5.12 5.45
CA ASN A 41 9.40 -5.38 6.56
C ASN A 41 10.76 -5.85 6.07
N GLY A 42 10.78 -6.73 5.08
CA GLY A 42 12.02 -7.21 4.48
C GLY A 42 12.82 -6.09 3.82
N LEU A 43 12.14 -5.22 3.06
CA LEU A 43 12.78 -4.07 2.42
C LEU A 43 13.33 -3.07 3.44
N MET A 44 12.64 -2.88 4.56
CA MET A 44 13.07 -2.00 5.63
C MET A 44 14.12 -2.63 6.55
N ASN A 45 14.40 -3.91 6.37
CA ASN A 45 15.26 -4.69 7.26
C ASN A 45 14.75 -4.64 8.70
N ARG A 46 13.45 -4.82 8.90
CA ARG A 46 12.76 -4.86 10.18
C ARG A 46 11.90 -6.11 10.25
N LYS A 47 11.66 -6.61 11.48
CA LYS A 47 10.92 -7.87 11.66
C LYS A 47 9.40 -7.68 11.66
N SER A 48 8.90 -6.58 12.22
CA SER A 48 7.48 -6.43 12.45
C SER A 48 7.01 -4.97 12.52
N LEU A 49 7.72 -4.06 11.90
CA LEU A 49 7.31 -2.65 11.91
C LEU A 49 6.04 -2.45 11.11
N ALA A 50 5.95 -3.03 9.91
CA ALA A 50 4.71 -3.10 9.16
C ALA A 50 3.89 -4.27 9.67
N ARG A 51 2.68 -4.01 10.11
CA ARG A 51 1.85 -5.04 10.75
C ARG A 51 0.99 -5.76 9.71
N THR A 52 0.93 -7.09 9.85
CA THR A 52 -0.09 -7.87 9.19
C THR A 52 -1.41 -7.64 9.92
N SER A 53 -2.29 -6.80 9.38
CA SER A 53 -3.62 -6.68 9.92
C SER A 53 -4.47 -7.80 9.33
N ALA A 54 -4.66 -8.85 10.10
CA ALA A 54 -5.47 -9.99 9.68
C ALA A 54 -6.92 -9.90 10.13
N GLN A 55 -7.31 -8.87 10.87
CA GLN A 55 -8.66 -8.79 11.42
C GLN A 55 -9.58 -7.96 10.53
N PRO A 56 -10.65 -8.57 9.99
CA PRO A 56 -11.69 -7.84 9.27
C PRO A 56 -12.31 -6.76 10.18
N GLY A 57 -12.61 -5.61 9.62
CA GLY A 57 -13.25 -4.53 10.37
C GLY A 57 -12.32 -3.57 11.08
N LYS A 58 -11.02 -3.81 11.10
CA LYS A 58 -10.07 -2.80 11.58
C LYS A 58 -10.00 -1.64 10.60
N THR A 59 -9.84 -0.44 11.16
CA THR A 59 -9.67 0.77 10.36
C THR A 59 -8.46 0.61 9.45
N GLN A 60 -8.66 0.76 8.16
CA GLN A 60 -7.59 0.73 7.19
C GLN A 60 -6.97 2.12 7.07
N THR A 61 -5.66 2.16 6.96
CA THR A 61 -4.90 3.42 6.86
C THR A 61 -3.84 3.32 5.78
N ILE A 62 -3.43 4.48 5.29
CA ILE A 62 -2.22 4.61 4.47
C ILE A 62 -1.08 4.95 5.42
N ASN A 63 -0.07 4.10 5.46
CA ASN A 63 1.06 4.24 6.38
C ASN A 63 2.32 4.67 5.64
N PHE A 64 2.95 5.74 6.10
CA PHE A 64 4.17 6.29 5.50
C PHE A 64 5.35 5.95 6.40
N TYR A 65 6.22 5.06 5.93
CA TYR A 65 7.44 4.68 6.62
C TYR A 65 8.60 5.51 6.11
N ASN A 66 9.17 6.31 6.99
CA ASN A 66 10.33 7.16 6.70
C ASN A 66 11.59 6.30 6.62
N ILE A 67 12.29 6.36 5.51
CA ILE A 67 13.51 5.62 5.27
C ILE A 67 14.67 6.60 5.18
N ASN A 68 15.54 6.59 6.18
CA ASN A 68 16.77 7.38 6.20
C ASN A 68 16.56 8.90 6.03
N GLU A 69 15.40 9.43 6.37
CA GLU A 69 15.05 10.83 6.08
C GLU A 69 15.17 11.19 4.59
N ALA A 70 15.15 10.20 3.70
CA ALA A 70 15.38 10.38 2.26
C ALA A 70 14.16 10.05 1.41
N MET A 71 13.34 9.11 1.83
CA MET A 71 12.17 8.66 1.07
C MET A 71 11.14 8.03 1.99
N TYR A 72 9.96 7.74 1.44
CA TYR A 72 8.92 7.00 2.13
C TYR A 72 8.57 5.72 1.38
N LEU A 73 8.42 4.63 2.12
CA LEU A 73 7.65 3.48 1.68
C LEU A 73 6.22 3.69 2.14
N VAL A 74 5.27 3.59 1.22
CA VAL A 74 3.86 3.88 1.50
C VAL A 74 3.07 2.59 1.42
N ASP A 75 2.55 2.16 2.56
CA ASP A 75 1.75 0.95 2.66
C ASP A 75 0.28 1.32 2.46
N LEU A 76 -0.28 0.95 1.32
CA LEU A 76 -1.69 1.19 1.02
C LEU A 76 -2.56 0.14 1.70
N PRO A 77 -3.83 0.47 2.02
CA PRO A 77 -4.73 -0.50 2.64
C PRO A 77 -4.87 -1.77 1.80
N GLY A 78 -4.79 -2.92 2.44
CA GLY A 78 -5.09 -4.18 1.79
C GLY A 78 -6.57 -4.29 1.43
N TYR A 79 -6.86 -4.99 0.35
CA TYR A 79 -8.24 -5.20 -0.10
C TYR A 79 -8.61 -6.69 -0.09
N GLY A 80 -9.87 -7.01 -0.39
CA GLY A 80 -10.32 -8.39 -0.51
C GLY A 80 -10.78 -9.06 0.78
N TYR A 81 -11.03 -8.29 1.85
CA TYR A 81 -11.65 -8.84 3.05
C TYR A 81 -13.09 -9.22 2.78
N ALA A 82 -13.42 -10.51 2.95
CA ALA A 82 -14.76 -11.03 2.66
C ALA A 82 -15.84 -10.56 3.64
N LYS A 83 -15.44 -10.18 4.86
CA LYS A 83 -16.38 -9.84 5.94
C LYS A 83 -16.61 -8.35 6.13
N VAL A 84 -16.16 -7.54 5.20
CA VAL A 84 -16.28 -6.10 5.30
C VAL A 84 -17.45 -5.64 4.43
N SER A 85 -18.20 -4.65 4.91
CA SER A 85 -19.35 -4.12 4.18
C SER A 85 -18.91 -3.49 2.85
N GLN A 86 -19.83 -3.43 1.90
CA GLN A 86 -19.58 -2.80 0.61
C GLN A 86 -19.23 -1.31 0.78
N SER A 87 -19.86 -0.62 1.71
CA SER A 87 -19.57 0.80 1.98
C SER A 87 -18.15 1.01 2.50
N GLU A 88 -17.64 0.10 3.33
CA GLU A 88 -16.25 0.14 3.80
C GLU A 88 -15.26 -0.05 2.66
N LYS A 89 -15.54 -1.02 1.77
CA LYS A 89 -14.70 -1.27 0.59
C LYS A 89 -14.63 -0.05 -0.32
N GLU A 90 -15.75 0.63 -0.52
CA GLU A 90 -15.81 1.84 -1.34
C GLU A 90 -15.00 2.98 -0.72
N LYS A 91 -15.06 3.15 0.59
CA LYS A 91 -14.26 4.16 1.29
C LYS A 91 -12.76 3.90 1.13
N TRP A 92 -12.33 2.67 1.28
CA TRP A 92 -10.93 2.31 1.08
C TRP A 92 -10.49 2.55 -0.36
N GLY A 93 -11.33 2.15 -1.31
CA GLY A 93 -11.06 2.37 -2.72
C GLY A 93 -10.88 3.84 -3.05
N LYS A 94 -11.78 4.68 -2.55
CA LYS A 94 -11.70 6.13 -2.75
C LYS A 94 -10.43 6.72 -2.12
N MET A 95 -10.03 6.24 -0.96
CA MET A 95 -8.83 6.70 -0.29
C MET A 95 -7.57 6.37 -1.11
N ILE A 96 -7.47 5.15 -1.60
CA ILE A 96 -6.36 4.72 -2.43
C ILE A 96 -6.32 5.50 -3.74
N GLU A 97 -7.46 5.64 -4.40
CA GLU A 97 -7.57 6.36 -5.67
C GLU A 97 -7.18 7.83 -5.49
N ARG A 98 -7.64 8.45 -4.40
CA ARG A 98 -7.27 9.83 -4.09
C ARG A 98 -5.77 9.98 -3.89
N TYR A 99 -5.12 9.04 -3.19
CA TYR A 99 -3.68 9.06 -3.02
C TYR A 99 -2.96 8.95 -4.36
N LEU A 100 -3.34 8.00 -5.19
CA LEU A 100 -2.73 7.80 -6.52
C LEU A 100 -2.90 9.02 -7.41
N HIS A 101 -4.06 9.68 -7.32
CA HIS A 101 -4.38 10.83 -8.17
C HIS A 101 -3.70 12.12 -7.70
N THR A 102 -3.57 12.33 -6.39
CA THR A 102 -3.14 13.61 -5.85
C THR A 102 -1.69 13.64 -5.39
N SER A 103 -1.02 12.50 -5.23
CA SER A 103 0.36 12.49 -4.77
C SER A 103 1.28 13.09 -5.83
N LYS A 104 2.08 14.07 -5.41
CA LYS A 104 3.09 14.71 -6.26
C LYS A 104 4.43 14.02 -6.19
N ASN A 105 4.63 13.17 -5.19
CA ASN A 105 5.93 12.59 -4.85
C ASN A 105 6.02 11.10 -5.15
N LEU A 106 4.91 10.49 -5.55
CA LEU A 106 4.85 9.06 -5.85
C LEU A 106 5.62 8.75 -7.14
N LYS A 107 6.59 7.85 -7.05
CA LYS A 107 7.47 7.49 -8.16
C LYS A 107 7.18 6.10 -8.72
N ALA A 108 6.72 5.18 -7.89
CA ALA A 108 6.45 3.81 -8.32
C ALA A 108 5.38 3.19 -7.44
N VAL A 109 4.61 2.27 -8.01
CA VAL A 109 3.62 1.48 -7.29
C VAL A 109 3.91 0.01 -7.54
N PHE A 110 4.14 -0.74 -6.47
CA PHE A 110 4.27 -2.20 -6.53
C PHE A 110 2.89 -2.81 -6.24
N LEU A 111 2.42 -3.62 -7.17
CA LEU A 111 1.19 -4.37 -7.00
C LEU A 111 1.52 -5.83 -6.75
N LEU A 112 1.17 -6.33 -5.56
CA LEU A 112 1.43 -7.70 -5.16
C LEU A 112 0.23 -8.56 -5.51
N ILE A 113 0.49 -9.64 -6.24
CA ILE A 113 -0.54 -10.59 -6.68
C ILE A 113 -0.11 -12.00 -6.27
N ASP A 114 -1.07 -12.78 -5.77
CA ASP A 114 -0.83 -14.18 -5.40
C ASP A 114 -0.89 -15.04 -6.66
N ILE A 115 0.24 -15.60 -7.08
CA ILE A 115 0.31 -16.41 -8.30
C ILE A 115 -0.40 -17.75 -8.22
N ARG A 116 -0.79 -18.18 -7.03
CA ARG A 116 -1.53 -19.44 -6.86
C ARG A 116 -2.97 -19.35 -7.35
N HIS A 117 -3.45 -18.15 -7.61
CA HIS A 117 -4.81 -17.86 -8.03
C HIS A 117 -4.81 -16.89 -9.21
N ASP A 118 -5.88 -16.88 -9.98
CA ASP A 118 -6.09 -15.85 -10.97
C ASP A 118 -6.24 -14.49 -10.28
N PRO A 119 -5.78 -13.41 -10.91
CA PRO A 119 -6.00 -12.08 -10.34
C PRO A 119 -7.48 -11.84 -10.08
N SER A 120 -7.78 -11.36 -8.86
CA SER A 120 -9.16 -11.04 -8.49
C SER A 120 -9.65 -9.80 -9.25
N ALA A 121 -10.98 -9.56 -9.20
CA ALA A 121 -11.54 -8.33 -9.76
C ALA A 121 -10.92 -7.09 -9.11
N ASN A 122 -10.63 -7.15 -7.81
CA ASN A 122 -9.97 -6.05 -7.09
C ASN A 122 -8.53 -5.85 -7.55
N ASP A 123 -7.80 -6.93 -7.83
CA ASP A 123 -6.44 -6.84 -8.39
C ASP A 123 -6.46 -6.12 -9.75
N LYS A 124 -7.41 -6.49 -10.61
CA LYS A 124 -7.56 -5.87 -11.93
C LYS A 124 -7.95 -4.40 -11.82
N MET A 125 -8.85 -4.07 -10.91
CA MET A 125 -9.26 -2.69 -10.65
C MET A 125 -8.09 -1.85 -10.16
N MET A 126 -7.29 -2.37 -9.23
CA MET A 126 -6.10 -1.69 -8.73
C MET A 126 -5.10 -1.44 -9.87
N TYR A 127 -4.88 -2.43 -10.71
CA TYR A 127 -4.01 -2.30 -11.87
C TYR A 127 -4.47 -1.17 -12.79
N ASP A 128 -5.77 -1.12 -13.08
CA ASP A 128 -6.34 -0.07 -13.92
C ASP A 128 -6.21 1.32 -13.29
N TRP A 129 -6.43 1.44 -11.98
CA TRP A 129 -6.25 2.70 -11.27
C TRP A 129 -4.80 3.20 -11.35
N ILE A 130 -3.84 2.29 -11.21
CA ILE A 130 -2.41 2.64 -11.31
C ILE A 130 -2.11 3.17 -12.71
N LEU A 131 -2.56 2.46 -13.75
CA LEU A 131 -2.36 2.88 -15.14
C LEU A 131 -3.04 4.21 -15.43
N ASN A 132 -4.29 4.38 -14.99
CA ASN A 132 -5.07 5.57 -15.29
C ASN A 132 -4.50 6.83 -14.64
N ASN A 133 -3.72 6.68 -13.59
CA ASN A 133 -3.04 7.80 -12.94
C ASN A 133 -1.61 8.02 -13.45
N GLY A 134 -1.23 7.36 -14.53
CA GLY A 134 0.04 7.59 -15.21
C GLY A 134 1.23 6.83 -14.65
N TYR A 135 1.00 5.85 -13.81
CA TYR A 135 2.07 5.01 -13.27
C TYR A 135 2.13 3.68 -14.00
N GLU A 136 3.34 3.16 -14.19
CA GLU A 136 3.53 1.78 -14.62
C GLU A 136 3.58 0.90 -13.38
N PRO A 137 2.65 -0.05 -13.24
CA PRO A 137 2.70 -0.94 -12.09
C PRO A 137 3.89 -1.88 -12.20
N VAL A 138 4.65 -1.97 -11.12
CA VAL A 138 5.70 -2.97 -10.98
C VAL A 138 5.07 -4.19 -10.33
N SER A 139 5.05 -5.30 -11.06
CA SER A 139 4.49 -6.54 -10.57
C SER A 139 5.51 -7.27 -9.71
N TYR A 140 5.11 -7.64 -8.51
CA TYR A 140 5.89 -8.51 -7.65
C TYR A 140 5.09 -9.75 -7.32
N THR A 141 5.68 -10.90 -7.57
CA THR A 141 5.06 -12.20 -7.30
C THR A 141 5.80 -12.86 -6.16
N HIS A 142 5.08 -13.20 -5.09
CA HIS A 142 5.66 -13.81 -3.90
C HIS A 142 5.14 -15.25 -3.75
N LEU A 143 6.09 -16.18 -3.69
CA LEU A 143 5.83 -17.58 -3.39
C LEU A 143 6.23 -17.85 -1.96
N THR A 144 5.28 -18.20 -1.13
CA THR A 144 5.55 -18.71 0.21
C THR A 144 5.31 -20.19 0.28
#